data_90984de146e9942ef1ead2914941182d
#
_entry.id   90984de146e9942ef1ead2914941182d
#
_cell.length_a   1.000
_cell.length_b   1.000
_cell.length_c   1.000
_cell.angle_alpha   90.00
_cell.angle_beta   90.00
_cell.angle_gamma   90.00
#
_symmetry.space_group_name_H-M   'P 1'
#
loop_
_entity.id
_entity.type
_entity.pdbx_description
1 polymer ?
#
loop_
_entity_poly.entity_id
_entity_poly.type
_entity_poly.pdbx_seq_one_letter_code
_entity_poly.pdbx_strand_id
1 'polypeptide(L)'
;MSSAAGRAAGRPKPARAAAGGDSSDPTEAGPDSIWLLDANLLIALTHAAHVHHAVAHTWFAQCPTRAWATCALTQLAFVRLTSNPHVVAERISPEQAMQALATMTGQPQHTYWEESPEPLTMRTLNSAALVGHRQVTDAYLLGLSAHKGQCLATLDRGLVSFAQAIGLGAHAELVGGAKVLVTQPTAQGSATRVKRAAR
;
A
#
# COMPACT_ATOMS: atom_id res chain seq x y z
N MET A 1 19.98 41.04 56.01
CA MET A 1 19.24 40.14 56.93
C MET A 1 18.04 39.60 56.12
N SER A 2 18.00 38.56 55.82
CA SER A 2 17.54 37.22 56.14
C SER A 2 17.40 36.36 54.92
N SER A 3 18.12 35.35 54.84
CA SER A 3 18.13 34.07 54.21
C SER A 3 16.74 33.38 54.21
N ALA A 4 16.37 32.76 53.07
CA ALA A 4 15.53 31.59 53.09
C ALA A 4 15.84 30.71 51.84
N ALA A 5 16.45 29.59 52.12
CA ALA A 5 16.70 28.49 51.17
C ALA A 5 15.38 27.76 50.82
N GLY A 6 15.12 27.58 49.54
CA GLY A 6 14.02 26.78 49.01
C GLY A 6 14.53 25.53 48.31
N ARG A 7 14.20 24.39 48.85
CA ARG A 7 14.55 23.01 48.47
C ARG A 7 14.22 22.70 47.00
N ALA A 8 15.21 22.09 46.32
CA ALA A 8 15.01 21.42 45.03
C ALA A 8 14.17 20.12 45.21
N ALA A 9 13.02 20.08 44.55
CA ALA A 9 12.21 18.89 44.43
C ALA A 9 12.69 18.07 43.23
N GLY A 10 13.11 16.83 43.49
CA GLY A 10 13.59 15.89 42.48
C GLY A 10 12.49 15.51 41.48
N ARG A 11 12.78 15.60 40.19
CA ARG A 11 11.95 15.07 39.11
C ARG A 11 11.96 13.53 39.15
N PRO A 12 10.81 12.87 39.06
CA PRO A 12 10.77 11.43 38.92
C PRO A 12 11.28 11.02 37.51
N LYS A 13 12.13 10.00 37.48
CA LYS A 13 12.69 9.34 36.31
C LYS A 13 11.54 8.64 35.55
N PRO A 14 11.39 8.81 34.23
CA PRO A 14 10.36 8.07 33.48
C PRO A 14 10.68 6.58 33.47
N ALA A 15 9.70 5.77 33.83
CA ALA A 15 9.74 4.32 33.75
C ALA A 15 9.91 3.88 32.30
N ARG A 16 10.86 2.97 32.09
CA ARG A 16 11.15 2.30 30.82
C ARG A 16 9.95 1.42 30.45
N ALA A 17 9.14 1.87 29.47
CA ALA A 17 8.11 1.05 28.89
C ALA A 17 8.75 -0.17 28.20
N ALA A 18 8.33 -1.35 28.61
CA ALA A 18 8.69 -2.60 27.97
C ALA A 18 8.14 -2.59 26.54
N ALA A 19 9.03 -2.72 25.56
CA ALA A 19 8.67 -2.97 24.18
C ALA A 19 8.05 -4.38 24.10
N GLY A 20 6.72 -4.45 24.08
CA GLY A 20 6.00 -5.61 23.62
C GLY A 20 6.21 -5.69 22.11
N GLY A 21 7.03 -6.65 21.66
CA GLY A 21 7.17 -6.97 20.25
C GLY A 21 5.87 -7.59 19.78
N ASP A 22 5.04 -6.79 19.13
CA ASP A 22 3.93 -7.28 18.31
C ASP A 22 4.54 -7.80 17.01
N SER A 23 4.72 -9.12 16.93
CA SER A 23 5.09 -9.83 15.71
C SER A 23 3.84 -10.07 14.87
N SER A 24 3.18 -9.01 14.43
CA SER A 24 2.19 -9.09 13.36
C SER A 24 2.93 -9.32 12.04
N ASP A 25 2.65 -10.46 11.43
CA ASP A 25 3.13 -10.86 10.11
C ASP A 25 2.74 -9.76 9.08
N PRO A 26 3.68 -9.12 8.36
CA PRO A 26 3.37 -8.01 7.46
C PRO A 26 2.61 -8.42 6.20
N THR A 27 2.12 -9.66 6.12
CA THR A 27 1.52 -10.23 4.90
C THR A 27 -0.01 -10.19 4.89
N GLU A 28 -0.68 -9.85 6.00
CA GLU A 28 -2.13 -9.65 6.03
C GLU A 28 -2.44 -8.17 6.28
N ALA A 29 -2.95 -7.51 5.24
CA ALA A 29 -3.55 -6.19 5.40
C ALA A 29 -4.66 -6.30 6.45
N GLY A 30 -4.46 -5.63 7.59
CA GLY A 30 -5.40 -5.65 8.70
C GLY A 30 -6.78 -5.06 8.31
N PRO A 31 -7.81 -5.20 9.16
CA PRO A 31 -9.15 -4.69 8.88
C PRO A 31 -9.20 -3.18 8.61
N ASP A 32 -8.20 -2.43 9.08
CA ASP A 32 -8.10 -0.98 8.90
C ASP A 32 -7.21 -0.56 7.71
N SER A 33 -6.79 -1.52 6.87
CA SER A 33 -5.95 -1.20 5.71
C SER A 33 -6.74 -0.47 4.63
N ILE A 34 -6.13 0.60 4.09
CA ILE A 34 -6.65 1.38 2.99
C ILE A 34 -5.81 1.12 1.74
N TRP A 35 -6.43 0.90 0.60
CA TRP A 35 -5.74 0.69 -0.67
C TRP A 35 -5.78 1.94 -1.52
N LEU A 36 -4.62 2.54 -1.81
CA LEU A 36 -4.51 3.51 -2.89
C LEU A 36 -4.71 2.77 -4.22
N LEU A 37 -5.70 3.16 -5.00
CA LEU A 37 -5.92 2.53 -6.30
C LEU A 37 -5.08 3.21 -7.38
N ASP A 38 -4.25 2.42 -8.07
CA ASP A 38 -3.55 2.86 -9.27
C ASP A 38 -4.55 3.23 -10.38
N ALA A 39 -4.19 4.16 -11.25
CA ALA A 39 -5.05 4.63 -12.35
C ALA A 39 -5.51 3.49 -13.28
N ASN A 40 -4.65 2.52 -13.57
CA ASN A 40 -5.00 1.36 -14.38
C ASN A 40 -6.05 0.47 -13.70
N LEU A 41 -6.02 0.35 -12.39
CA LEU A 41 -7.03 -0.37 -11.63
C LEU A 41 -8.37 0.38 -11.62
N LEU A 42 -8.34 1.72 -11.46
CA LEU A 42 -9.54 2.56 -11.59
C LEU A 42 -10.20 2.41 -12.97
N ILE A 43 -9.40 2.40 -14.04
CA ILE A 43 -9.89 2.18 -15.41
C ILE A 43 -10.51 0.78 -15.54
N ALA A 44 -9.84 -0.25 -15.03
CA ALA A 44 -10.35 -1.62 -15.07
C ALA A 44 -11.67 -1.79 -14.32
N LEU A 45 -11.87 -1.07 -13.23
CA LEU A 45 -13.12 -1.08 -12.47
C LEU A 45 -14.27 -0.35 -13.18
N THR A 46 -13.98 0.67 -14.00
CA THR A 46 -15.00 1.51 -14.63
C THR A 46 -15.35 1.10 -16.07
N HIS A 47 -14.42 0.44 -16.79
CA HIS A 47 -14.61 0.09 -18.20
C HIS A 47 -14.82 -1.40 -18.39
N ALA A 48 -16.05 -1.80 -18.76
CA ALA A 48 -16.42 -3.20 -18.95
C ALA A 48 -15.62 -3.92 -20.06
N ALA A 49 -15.14 -3.17 -21.06
CA ALA A 49 -14.31 -3.71 -22.14
C ALA A 49 -12.83 -3.88 -21.76
N HIS A 50 -12.41 -3.45 -20.56
CA HIS A 50 -11.03 -3.58 -20.13
C HIS A 50 -10.65 -5.03 -19.86
N VAL A 51 -9.49 -5.48 -20.35
CA VAL A 51 -9.05 -6.89 -20.26
C VAL A 51 -9.00 -7.43 -18.83
N HIS A 52 -8.79 -6.56 -17.84
CA HIS A 52 -8.73 -6.90 -16.42
C HIS A 52 -10.01 -6.53 -15.64
N HIS A 53 -11.10 -6.17 -16.34
CA HIS A 53 -12.35 -5.74 -15.68
C HIS A 53 -12.88 -6.79 -14.69
N ALA A 54 -13.04 -8.04 -15.13
CA ALA A 54 -13.54 -9.12 -14.29
C ALA A 54 -12.64 -9.39 -13.08
N VAL A 55 -11.32 -9.35 -13.27
CA VAL A 55 -10.32 -9.55 -12.21
C VAL A 55 -10.38 -8.42 -11.19
N ALA A 56 -10.45 -7.18 -11.66
CA ALA A 56 -10.54 -6.00 -10.80
C ALA A 56 -11.82 -6.03 -9.95
N HIS A 57 -12.97 -6.32 -10.56
CA HIS A 57 -14.25 -6.45 -9.86
C HIS A 57 -14.26 -7.60 -8.86
N THR A 58 -13.72 -8.75 -9.21
CA THR A 58 -13.62 -9.89 -8.27
C THR A 58 -12.79 -9.50 -7.05
N TRP A 59 -11.63 -8.86 -7.26
CA TRP A 59 -10.77 -8.39 -6.17
C TRP A 59 -11.48 -7.35 -5.28
N PHE A 60 -12.16 -6.39 -5.91
CA PHE A 60 -12.88 -5.33 -5.18
C PHE A 60 -14.05 -5.90 -4.37
N ALA A 61 -14.78 -6.86 -4.91
CA ALA A 61 -15.93 -7.51 -4.27
C ALA A 61 -15.55 -8.49 -3.15
N GLN A 62 -14.30 -8.98 -3.10
CA GLN A 62 -13.84 -9.89 -2.03
C GLN A 62 -13.88 -9.25 -0.64
N CYS A 63 -13.85 -7.94 -0.56
CA CYS A 63 -13.95 -7.21 0.70
C CYS A 63 -14.85 -5.97 0.51
N PRO A 64 -16.19 -6.11 0.67
CA PRO A 64 -17.14 -5.03 0.42
C PRO A 64 -16.95 -3.81 1.34
N THR A 65 -16.34 -4.01 2.50
CA THR A 65 -16.04 -2.94 3.46
C THR A 65 -14.64 -2.36 3.27
N ARG A 66 -13.92 -2.80 2.24
CA ARG A 66 -12.55 -2.36 1.97
C ARG A 66 -12.50 -0.84 1.77
N ALA A 67 -11.80 -0.18 2.67
CA ALA A 67 -11.48 1.22 2.50
C ALA A 67 -10.46 1.40 1.36
N TRP A 68 -10.65 2.39 0.52
CA TRP A 68 -9.78 2.66 -0.61
C TRP A 68 -9.60 4.15 -0.82
N ALA A 69 -8.54 4.51 -1.51
CA ALA A 69 -8.16 5.89 -1.70
C ALA A 69 -7.81 6.20 -3.15
N THR A 70 -7.90 7.47 -3.47
CA THR A 70 -7.29 8.09 -4.64
C THR A 70 -6.48 9.31 -4.21
N CYS A 71 -5.57 9.76 -5.06
CA CYS A 71 -4.87 11.04 -4.92
C CYS A 71 -4.97 11.82 -6.23
N ALA A 72 -4.49 13.07 -6.29
CA ALA A 72 -4.57 13.88 -7.50
C ALA A 72 -3.90 13.19 -8.70
N LEU A 73 -2.77 12.52 -8.50
CA LEU A 73 -2.07 11.82 -9.59
C LEU A 73 -2.92 10.68 -10.18
N THR A 74 -3.56 9.86 -9.35
CA THR A 74 -4.38 8.74 -9.84
C THR A 74 -5.67 9.24 -10.48
N GLN A 75 -6.31 10.28 -9.94
CA GLN A 75 -7.50 10.90 -10.51
C GLN A 75 -7.22 11.56 -11.87
N LEU A 76 -6.16 12.38 -11.96
CA LEU A 76 -5.77 13.04 -13.20
C LEU A 76 -5.32 12.03 -14.26
N ALA A 77 -4.58 11.00 -13.87
CA ALA A 77 -4.21 9.93 -14.78
C ALA A 77 -5.43 9.16 -15.29
N PHE A 78 -6.41 8.85 -14.42
CA PHE A 78 -7.67 8.23 -14.82
C PHE A 78 -8.38 9.05 -15.89
N VAL A 79 -8.64 10.34 -15.64
CA VAL A 79 -9.35 11.21 -16.61
C VAL A 79 -8.59 11.29 -17.92
N ARG A 80 -7.26 11.52 -17.87
CA ARG A 80 -6.41 11.64 -19.06
C ARG A 80 -6.38 10.37 -19.89
N LEU A 81 -6.25 9.20 -19.24
CA LEU A 81 -6.14 7.91 -19.94
C LEU A 81 -7.51 7.47 -20.48
N THR A 82 -8.56 7.62 -19.70
CA THR A 82 -9.93 7.25 -20.09
C THR A 82 -10.45 8.09 -21.26
N SER A 83 -10.08 9.37 -21.34
CA SER A 83 -10.46 10.23 -22.46
C SER A 83 -9.52 10.14 -23.66
N ASN A 84 -8.50 9.27 -23.62
CA ASN A 84 -7.59 9.05 -24.73
C ASN A 84 -8.09 7.88 -25.61
N PRO A 85 -8.49 8.14 -26.89
CA PRO A 85 -9.02 7.11 -27.79
C PRO A 85 -7.99 6.03 -28.20
N HIS A 86 -6.71 6.24 -27.90
CA HIS A 86 -5.67 5.22 -28.07
C HIS A 86 -5.53 4.26 -26.90
N VAL A 87 -6.13 4.59 -25.76
CA VAL A 87 -6.08 3.76 -24.52
C VAL A 87 -7.39 3.01 -24.32
N VAL A 88 -8.52 3.69 -24.53
CA VAL A 88 -9.87 3.13 -24.40
C VAL A 88 -10.55 3.22 -25.74
N ALA A 89 -11.08 2.10 -26.24
CA ALA A 89 -11.75 2.03 -27.53
C ALA A 89 -13.03 2.88 -27.60
N GLU A 90 -13.66 3.10 -26.46
CA GLU A 90 -14.84 3.93 -26.29
C GLU A 90 -14.45 5.41 -26.23
N ARG A 91 -15.12 6.23 -27.03
CA ARG A 91 -14.86 7.68 -27.03
C ARG A 91 -15.58 8.33 -25.84
N ILE A 92 -14.80 8.63 -24.81
CA ILE A 92 -15.28 9.28 -23.59
C ILE A 92 -14.65 10.67 -23.49
N SER A 93 -15.47 11.70 -23.25
CA SER A 93 -14.96 13.04 -23.01
C SER A 93 -14.32 13.16 -21.62
N PRO A 94 -13.42 14.13 -21.40
CA PRO A 94 -12.89 14.39 -20.04
C PRO A 94 -13.99 14.66 -19.02
N GLU A 95 -15.09 15.32 -19.41
CA GLU A 95 -16.24 15.57 -18.55
C GLU A 95 -16.93 14.25 -18.14
N GLN A 96 -17.18 13.35 -19.10
CA GLN A 96 -17.75 12.03 -18.81
C GLN A 96 -16.84 11.20 -17.91
N ALA A 97 -15.52 11.26 -18.15
CA ALA A 97 -14.54 10.60 -17.29
C ALA A 97 -14.55 11.13 -15.86
N MET A 98 -14.66 12.46 -15.68
CA MET A 98 -14.80 13.08 -14.36
C MET A 98 -16.11 12.69 -13.67
N GLN A 99 -17.23 12.61 -14.39
CA GLN A 99 -18.50 12.16 -13.83
C GLN A 99 -18.44 10.70 -13.36
N ALA A 100 -17.84 9.81 -14.15
CA ALA A 100 -17.62 8.41 -13.78
C ALA A 100 -16.76 8.30 -12.51
N LEU A 101 -15.68 9.06 -12.45
CA LEU A 101 -14.81 9.11 -11.28
C LEU A 101 -15.53 9.66 -10.05
N ALA A 102 -16.30 10.74 -10.20
CA ALA A 102 -17.09 11.33 -9.13
C ALA A 102 -18.12 10.35 -8.56
N THR A 103 -18.78 9.57 -9.41
CA THR A 103 -19.71 8.51 -8.99
C THR A 103 -18.98 7.44 -8.16
N MET A 104 -17.80 7.03 -8.60
CA MET A 104 -16.97 6.03 -7.90
C MET A 104 -16.47 6.58 -6.56
N THR A 105 -15.90 7.78 -6.54
CA THR A 105 -15.34 8.41 -5.33
C THR A 105 -16.41 8.92 -4.34
N GLY A 106 -17.67 8.99 -4.75
CA GLY A 106 -18.81 9.28 -3.88
C GLY A 106 -19.18 8.14 -2.93
N GLN A 107 -18.54 6.99 -3.03
CA GLN A 107 -18.80 5.85 -2.14
C GLN A 107 -18.23 6.09 -0.72
N PRO A 108 -18.92 5.64 0.34
CA PRO A 108 -18.52 5.91 1.73
C PRO A 108 -17.16 5.30 2.12
N GLN A 109 -16.69 4.28 1.39
CA GLN A 109 -15.39 3.64 1.63
C GLN A 109 -14.22 4.40 1.00
N HIS A 110 -14.49 5.41 0.17
CA HIS A 110 -13.46 6.21 -0.49
C HIS A 110 -12.90 7.30 0.41
N THR A 111 -11.59 7.50 0.33
CA THR A 111 -10.88 8.62 0.94
C THR A 111 -9.95 9.27 -0.08
N TYR A 112 -9.95 10.60 -0.16
CA TYR A 112 -8.95 11.31 -0.93
C TYR A 112 -7.68 11.51 -0.11
N TRP A 113 -6.52 11.17 -0.70
CA TRP A 113 -5.21 11.40 -0.08
C TRP A 113 -4.52 12.61 -0.71
N GLU A 114 -4.11 13.52 0.15
CA GLU A 114 -3.21 14.60 -0.24
C GLU A 114 -1.81 14.06 -0.52
N GLU A 115 -1.12 14.69 -1.49
CA GLU A 115 0.25 14.36 -1.86
C GLU A 115 1.23 14.84 -0.78
N SER A 116 1.66 13.93 0.06
CA SER A 116 2.64 14.15 1.12
C SER A 116 3.37 12.85 1.42
N PRO A 117 4.69 12.85 1.51
CA PRO A 117 5.63 13.99 1.47
C PRO A 117 5.90 14.49 0.03
N GLU A 118 6.61 15.60 -0.05
CA GLU A 118 7.05 16.18 -1.33
C GLU A 118 7.85 15.15 -2.15
N PRO A 119 7.62 15.03 -3.50
CA PRO A 119 8.25 14.00 -4.33
C PRO A 119 9.77 13.94 -4.20
N LEU A 120 10.47 15.08 -4.23
CA LEU A 120 11.94 15.11 -4.16
C LEU A 120 12.52 14.65 -2.82
N THR A 121 11.71 14.56 -1.78
CA THR A 121 12.12 14.05 -0.46
C THR A 121 11.87 12.55 -0.30
N MET A 122 11.15 11.93 -1.23
CA MET A 122 10.81 10.52 -1.16
C MET A 122 11.99 9.59 -1.46
N ARG A 123 12.24 8.65 -0.55
CA ARG A 123 13.30 7.63 -0.74
C ARG A 123 13.07 6.73 -1.94
N THR A 124 11.82 6.47 -2.31
CA THR A 124 11.46 5.65 -3.46
C THR A 124 11.92 6.27 -4.79
N LEU A 125 11.85 7.60 -4.92
CA LEU A 125 12.31 8.33 -6.10
C LEU A 125 13.83 8.49 -6.15
N ASN A 126 14.52 8.38 -5.01
CA ASN A 126 15.97 8.42 -4.89
C ASN A 126 16.60 7.02 -4.90
N SER A 127 15.84 5.98 -5.27
CA SER A 127 16.31 4.61 -5.32
C SER A 127 17.08 4.32 -6.61
N ALA A 128 18.23 3.66 -6.50
CA ALA A 128 18.98 3.14 -7.65
C ALA A 128 18.21 2.07 -8.46
N ALA A 129 17.14 1.51 -7.90
CA ALA A 129 16.26 0.58 -8.60
C ALA A 129 15.29 1.28 -9.56
N LEU A 130 15.18 2.62 -9.53
CA LEU A 130 14.39 3.42 -10.47
C LEU A 130 15.16 3.56 -11.79
N VAL A 131 14.82 2.77 -12.78
CA VAL A 131 15.60 2.67 -14.03
C VAL A 131 15.02 3.53 -15.17
N GLY A 132 13.72 3.83 -15.14
CA GLY A 132 13.07 4.49 -16.29
C GLY A 132 12.00 5.51 -15.92
N HIS A 133 11.77 6.45 -16.84
CA HIS A 133 10.78 7.52 -16.67
C HIS A 133 9.36 7.02 -16.39
N ARG A 134 8.99 5.84 -16.87
CA ARG A 134 7.66 5.23 -16.64
C ARG A 134 7.42 4.85 -15.19
N GLN A 135 8.51 4.55 -14.45
CA GLN A 135 8.43 4.14 -13.03
C GLN A 135 8.34 5.33 -12.06
N VAL A 136 8.50 6.57 -12.54
CA VAL A 136 8.55 7.75 -11.64
C VAL A 136 7.25 7.93 -10.87
N THR A 137 6.10 7.87 -11.57
CA THR A 137 4.78 7.99 -10.93
C THR A 137 4.51 6.79 -10.01
N ASP A 138 4.87 5.58 -10.46
CA ASP A 138 4.69 4.35 -9.69
C ASP A 138 5.50 4.38 -8.39
N ALA A 139 6.76 4.81 -8.47
CA ALA A 139 7.64 4.98 -7.31
C ALA A 139 7.09 6.03 -6.32
N TYR A 140 6.47 7.11 -6.84
CA TYR A 140 5.81 8.10 -5.98
C TYR A 140 4.58 7.53 -5.29
N LEU A 141 3.68 6.85 -6.00
CA LEU A 141 2.46 6.25 -5.44
C LEU A 141 2.79 5.17 -4.40
N LEU A 142 3.81 4.36 -4.67
CA LEU A 142 4.33 3.39 -3.71
C LEU A 142 4.88 4.08 -2.45
N GLY A 143 5.67 5.13 -2.63
CA GLY A 143 6.21 5.94 -1.54
C GLY A 143 5.13 6.61 -0.70
N LEU A 144 4.08 7.14 -1.34
CA LEU A 144 2.92 7.72 -0.68
C LEU A 144 2.17 6.68 0.17
N SER A 145 1.93 5.49 -0.38
CA SER A 145 1.28 4.40 0.33
C SER A 145 2.11 3.94 1.53
N ALA A 146 3.41 3.73 1.35
CA ALA A 146 4.32 3.35 2.42
C ALA A 146 4.43 4.42 3.52
N HIS A 147 4.46 5.71 3.15
CA HIS A 147 4.48 6.82 4.11
C HIS A 147 3.23 6.84 4.99
N LYS A 148 2.08 6.49 4.43
CA LYS A 148 0.81 6.37 5.17
C LYS A 148 0.66 5.03 5.90
N GLY A 149 1.62 4.10 5.81
CA GLY A 149 1.52 2.75 6.39
C GLY A 149 0.47 1.89 5.69
N GLN A 150 0.15 2.19 4.44
CA GLN A 150 -0.94 1.60 3.66
C GLN A 150 -0.42 0.88 2.42
N CYS A 151 -1.31 0.41 1.54
CA CYS A 151 -0.98 -0.42 0.40
C CYS A 151 -1.41 0.24 -0.92
N LEU A 152 -0.59 0.11 -1.97
CA LEU A 152 -0.92 0.45 -3.35
C LEU A 152 -1.47 -0.78 -4.06
N ALA A 153 -2.70 -0.73 -4.55
CA ALA A 153 -3.29 -1.79 -5.36
C ALA A 153 -3.10 -1.48 -6.85
N THR A 154 -2.49 -2.40 -7.57
CA THR A 154 -2.14 -2.21 -8.98
C THR A 154 -2.33 -3.48 -9.81
N LEU A 155 -2.45 -3.32 -11.13
CA LEU A 155 -2.41 -4.39 -12.12
C LEU A 155 -1.00 -4.58 -12.70
N ASP A 156 -0.04 -3.72 -12.34
CA ASP A 156 1.32 -3.71 -12.89
C ASP A 156 2.26 -4.61 -12.07
N ARG A 157 2.69 -5.72 -12.67
CA ARG A 157 3.68 -6.64 -12.10
C ARG A 157 5.06 -5.98 -11.94
N GLY A 158 5.41 -5.05 -12.84
CA GLY A 158 6.68 -4.33 -12.79
C GLY A 158 6.78 -3.46 -11.54
N LEU A 159 5.68 -2.78 -11.17
CA LEU A 159 5.58 -1.98 -9.96
C LEU A 159 5.75 -2.87 -8.71
N VAL A 160 5.07 -4.02 -8.66
CA VAL A 160 5.21 -4.94 -7.51
C VAL A 160 6.64 -5.50 -7.41
N SER A 161 7.26 -5.84 -8.55
CA SER A 161 8.68 -6.27 -8.56
C SER A 161 9.62 -5.15 -8.09
N PHE A 162 9.37 -3.90 -8.50
CA PHE A 162 10.11 -2.75 -8.02
C PHE A 162 9.95 -2.57 -6.51
N ALA A 163 8.70 -2.66 -5.98
CA ALA A 163 8.43 -2.57 -4.56
C ALA A 163 9.22 -3.63 -3.75
N GLN A 164 9.26 -4.87 -4.23
CA GLN A 164 10.04 -5.95 -3.62
C GLN A 164 11.55 -5.64 -3.63
N ALA A 165 12.07 -5.16 -4.76
CA ALA A 165 13.49 -4.84 -4.92
C ALA A 165 13.98 -3.76 -3.96
N ILE A 166 13.11 -2.82 -3.56
CA ILE A 166 13.46 -1.73 -2.62
C ILE A 166 12.99 -1.99 -1.18
N GLY A 167 12.51 -3.21 -0.87
CA GLY A 167 12.08 -3.60 0.48
C GLY A 167 10.70 -3.07 0.90
N LEU A 168 9.88 -2.62 -0.05
CA LEU A 168 8.52 -2.11 0.17
C LEU A 168 7.43 -3.05 -0.36
N GLY A 169 7.73 -4.34 -0.54
CA GLY A 169 6.79 -5.33 -1.07
C GLY A 169 5.48 -5.43 -0.27
N ALA A 170 5.51 -5.20 1.04
CA ALA A 170 4.31 -5.17 1.88
C ALA A 170 3.35 -4.00 1.57
N HIS A 171 3.82 -2.96 0.86
CA HIS A 171 3.05 -1.78 0.48
C HIS A 171 2.54 -1.82 -0.97
N ALA A 172 2.64 -2.96 -1.66
CA ALA A 172 2.15 -3.13 -3.03
C ALA A 172 1.40 -4.46 -3.18
N GLU A 173 0.16 -4.40 -3.64
CA GLU A 173 -0.68 -5.58 -3.91
C GLU A 173 -0.94 -5.70 -5.41
N LEU A 174 -0.59 -6.87 -6.00
CA LEU A 174 -0.93 -7.20 -7.37
C LEU A 174 -2.36 -7.72 -7.43
N VAL A 175 -3.26 -6.96 -8.04
CA VAL A 175 -4.65 -7.37 -8.26
C VAL A 175 -4.71 -8.51 -9.27
N GLY A 176 -5.33 -9.62 -8.88
CA GLY A 176 -5.38 -10.84 -9.70
C GLY A 176 -4.09 -11.67 -9.70
N GLY A 177 -3.10 -11.30 -8.91
CA GLY A 177 -1.96 -12.15 -8.62
C GLY A 177 -2.37 -13.35 -7.77
N ALA A 178 -1.79 -14.53 -8.02
CA ALA A 178 -1.92 -15.63 -7.07
C ALA A 178 -1.30 -15.19 -5.74
N LYS A 179 -2.07 -15.24 -4.64
CA LYS A 179 -1.49 -15.09 -3.31
C LYS A 179 -0.49 -16.23 -3.14
N VAL A 180 0.79 -15.93 -3.17
CA VAL A 180 1.83 -16.89 -2.82
C VAL A 180 1.74 -17.04 -1.30
N LEU A 181 1.02 -18.06 -0.85
CA LEU A 181 1.11 -18.54 0.52
C LEU A 181 2.55 -19.06 0.70
N VAL A 182 3.42 -18.23 1.25
CA VAL A 182 4.72 -18.70 1.71
C VAL A 182 4.46 -19.50 2.99
N THR A 183 4.18 -20.80 2.82
CA THR A 183 4.19 -21.77 3.90
C THR A 183 5.62 -21.85 4.41
N GLN A 184 5.89 -21.32 5.57
CA GLN A 184 7.15 -21.54 6.27
C GLN A 184 7.26 -23.04 6.58
N PRO A 185 8.42 -23.67 6.33
CA PRO A 185 8.63 -25.05 6.74
C PRO A 185 8.61 -25.09 8.28
N THR A 186 7.61 -25.75 8.83
CA THR A 186 7.55 -26.10 10.25
C THR A 186 8.84 -26.88 10.60
N ALA A 187 9.70 -26.29 11.40
CA ALA A 187 10.85 -26.95 11.97
C ALA A 187 10.34 -28.04 12.92
N GLN A 188 10.19 -29.25 12.42
CA GLN A 188 9.98 -30.44 13.25
C GLN A 188 11.29 -30.74 13.97
N GLY A 189 11.36 -30.35 15.22
CA GLY A 189 12.43 -30.73 16.14
C GLY A 189 12.40 -32.24 16.40
N SER A 190 13.28 -32.94 15.70
CA SER A 190 13.62 -34.34 16.03
C SER A 190 14.50 -34.34 17.27
N ALA A 191 13.89 -34.48 18.45
CA ALA A 191 14.63 -34.81 19.66
C ALA A 191 14.87 -36.33 19.74
N THR A 192 15.97 -36.80 19.15
CA THR A 192 16.42 -38.16 19.33
C THR A 192 17.08 -38.30 20.72
N ARG A 193 16.34 -38.85 21.65
CA ARG A 193 16.77 -39.21 23.00
C ARG A 193 17.67 -40.46 22.90
N VAL A 194 18.97 -40.29 22.92
CA VAL A 194 19.92 -41.41 23.06
C VAL A 194 19.83 -41.90 24.50
N LYS A 195 19.26 -43.13 24.69
CA LYS A 195 19.36 -43.91 25.92
C LYS A 195 20.78 -44.51 25.99
N ARG A 196 21.55 -44.07 26.96
CA ARG A 196 22.82 -44.72 27.37
C ARG A 196 22.47 -45.92 28.24
N ALA A 197 22.65 -47.13 27.72
CA ALA A 197 22.62 -48.36 28.54
C ALA A 197 24.01 -48.57 29.19
N ALA A 198 23.94 -48.81 30.49
CA ALA A 198 25.11 -49.25 31.29
C ALA A 198 25.34 -50.76 31.10
N ARG A 199 26.59 -51.08 30.83
CA ARG A 199 27.31 -52.24 31.42
C ARG A 199 28.79 -52.04 31.21
#